data_72e190a310cbcbb4d7f82f3b19bdb786
#
_entry.id   72e190a310cbcbb4d7f82f3b19bdb786
#
_cell.length_a   1.000
_cell.length_b   1.000
_cell.length_c   1.000
_cell.angle_alpha   90.00
_cell.angle_beta   90.00
_cell.angle_gamma   90.00
#
_symmetry.space_group_name_H-M   'P 1'
#
loop_
_entity.id
_entity.type
_entity.pdbx_description
1 polymer ?
#
loop_
_entity_poly.entity_id
_entity_poly.type
_entity_poly.pdbx_seq_one_letter_code
_entity_poly.pdbx_strand_id
1 'polypeptide(L)'
;MLVKPSDGYGSQNVSVVFSESDLGNLMESLGVHASNRFSVEKYIRGHMIGCDVFSSEHERILIGINDKLMFPPPSFAMRGSCFPSDRYDIPAIRDYAFEILDAVNFDFGASHIEMIVAEDGPYLVEVNPRLVSAQIPHQMGYALERSVYADLINLHLGLPITKLRDLKPRWFSAIRWVVASQPGILESIQLPEHVDESIRRVVLFKETGDAVRPPIHNGDRIGYVIAVGDTQTAAEEIADRYVQETLVILK
;
A
#
# COMPACT_ATOMS: atom_id res chain seq x y z
N MET A 1 -15.41 -16.09 1.87
CA MET A 1 -14.65 -16.07 0.60
C MET A 1 -14.36 -14.63 0.22
N LEU A 2 -13.30 -14.39 -0.51
CA LEU A 2 -13.00 -13.10 -1.13
C LEU A 2 -13.34 -13.20 -2.62
N VAL A 3 -14.07 -12.22 -3.13
CA VAL A 3 -14.42 -12.11 -4.56
C VAL A 3 -13.79 -10.83 -5.08
N LYS A 4 -13.02 -10.92 -6.16
CA LYS A 4 -12.36 -9.77 -6.79
C LYS A 4 -12.42 -9.87 -8.31
N PRO A 5 -12.56 -8.73 -9.05
CA PRO A 5 -12.46 -8.74 -10.50
C PRO A 5 -11.08 -9.24 -10.95
N SER A 6 -11.02 -10.02 -12.04
CA SER A 6 -9.76 -10.53 -12.56
C SER A 6 -8.90 -9.45 -13.24
N ASP A 7 -9.49 -8.31 -13.58
CA ASP A 7 -8.89 -7.16 -14.26
C ASP A 7 -8.99 -5.86 -13.44
N GLY A 8 -9.29 -5.98 -12.12
CA GLY A 8 -9.44 -4.85 -11.21
C GLY A 8 -8.09 -4.30 -10.72
N TYR A 9 -8.12 -3.06 -10.18
CA TYR A 9 -6.98 -2.43 -9.53
C TYR A 9 -7.44 -1.56 -8.34
N GLY A 10 -6.53 -1.27 -7.41
CA GLY A 10 -6.78 -0.32 -6.32
C GLY A 10 -7.92 -0.72 -5.36
N SER A 11 -8.14 -2.02 -5.18
CA SER A 11 -9.20 -2.60 -4.35
C SER A 11 -10.62 -2.32 -4.82
N GLN A 12 -10.81 -1.95 -6.10
CA GLN A 12 -12.15 -1.72 -6.65
C GLN A 12 -12.92 -3.03 -6.76
N ASN A 13 -14.18 -3.03 -6.29
CA ASN A 13 -15.11 -4.16 -6.35
C ASN A 13 -14.59 -5.44 -5.68
N VAL A 14 -13.66 -5.32 -4.73
CA VAL A 14 -13.26 -6.42 -3.86
C VAL A 14 -14.30 -6.56 -2.75
N SER A 15 -14.79 -7.78 -2.53
CA SER A 15 -15.85 -8.05 -1.57
C SER A 15 -15.60 -9.33 -0.78
N VAL A 16 -15.95 -9.33 0.50
CA VAL A 16 -16.01 -10.55 1.31
C VAL A 16 -17.43 -11.09 1.29
N VAL A 17 -17.54 -12.38 1.08
CA VAL A 17 -18.80 -13.12 0.99
C VAL A 17 -18.77 -14.22 2.05
N PHE A 18 -19.77 -14.24 2.93
CA PHE A 18 -19.87 -15.20 4.04
C PHE A 18 -20.94 -16.27 3.79
N SER A 19 -21.89 -16.00 2.88
CA SER A 19 -23.01 -16.89 2.55
C SER A 19 -23.29 -16.91 1.05
N GLU A 20 -24.09 -17.88 0.58
CA GLU A 20 -24.57 -17.92 -0.79
C GLU A 20 -25.49 -16.72 -1.12
N SER A 21 -26.28 -16.26 -0.13
CA SER A 21 -27.11 -15.07 -0.31
C SER A 21 -26.27 -13.81 -0.49
N ASP A 22 -25.14 -13.67 0.23
CA ASP A 22 -24.24 -12.54 0.03
C ASP A 22 -23.63 -12.56 -1.37
N LEU A 23 -23.28 -13.75 -1.87
CA LEU A 23 -22.77 -13.91 -3.24
C LEU A 23 -23.84 -13.49 -4.26
N GLY A 24 -25.09 -13.93 -4.09
CA GLY A 24 -26.20 -13.54 -4.95
C GLY A 24 -26.41 -12.02 -5.00
N ASN A 25 -26.46 -11.38 -3.83
CA ASN A 25 -26.59 -9.92 -3.70
C ASN A 25 -25.41 -9.17 -4.34
N LEU A 26 -24.18 -9.67 -4.15
CA LEU A 26 -22.99 -9.09 -4.76
C LEU A 26 -23.08 -9.17 -6.31
N MET A 27 -23.41 -10.33 -6.84
CA MET A 27 -23.51 -10.54 -8.30
C MET A 27 -24.58 -9.63 -8.91
N GLU A 28 -25.72 -9.45 -8.24
CA GLU A 28 -26.78 -8.53 -8.65
C GLU A 28 -26.31 -7.07 -8.60
N SER A 29 -25.65 -6.66 -7.50
CA SER A 29 -25.15 -5.28 -7.32
C SER A 29 -24.08 -4.89 -8.33
N LEU A 30 -23.25 -5.83 -8.75
CA LEU A 30 -22.22 -5.63 -9.77
C LEU A 30 -22.77 -5.65 -11.19
N GLY A 31 -24.06 -5.95 -11.40
CA GLY A 31 -24.63 -6.07 -12.72
C GLY A 31 -23.90 -7.11 -13.57
N VAL A 32 -23.61 -8.27 -12.98
CA VAL A 32 -22.70 -9.25 -13.60
C VAL A 32 -23.30 -9.80 -14.88
N HIS A 33 -22.65 -9.52 -15.98
CA HIS A 33 -22.90 -10.17 -17.26
C HIS A 33 -21.97 -11.38 -17.42
N ALA A 34 -22.34 -12.33 -18.25
CA ALA A 34 -21.57 -13.55 -18.48
C ALA A 34 -20.12 -13.32 -18.97
N SER A 35 -19.78 -12.09 -19.39
CA SER A 35 -18.42 -11.67 -19.81
C SER A 35 -17.50 -11.25 -18.66
N ASN A 36 -18.05 -10.96 -17.46
CA ASN A 36 -17.25 -10.51 -16.34
C ASN A 36 -16.52 -11.70 -15.71
N ARG A 37 -15.21 -11.52 -15.48
CA ARG A 37 -14.38 -12.54 -14.84
C ARG A 37 -14.08 -12.10 -13.40
N PHE A 38 -14.27 -13.02 -12.47
CA PHE A 38 -13.94 -12.85 -11.07
C PHE A 38 -13.06 -13.99 -10.59
N SER A 39 -12.14 -13.71 -9.70
CA SER A 39 -11.49 -14.72 -8.90
C SER A 39 -12.23 -14.85 -7.56
N VAL A 40 -12.36 -16.08 -7.10
CA VAL A 40 -12.95 -16.41 -5.81
C VAL A 40 -11.89 -17.11 -4.98
N GLU A 41 -11.51 -16.51 -3.86
CA GLU A 41 -10.38 -16.94 -3.06
C GLU A 41 -10.81 -17.20 -1.62
N LYS A 42 -10.00 -17.97 -0.90
CA LYS A 42 -10.15 -18.08 0.55
C LYS A 42 -9.88 -16.71 1.18
N TYR A 43 -10.78 -16.23 2.03
CA TYR A 43 -10.51 -15.04 2.83
C TYR A 43 -9.50 -15.37 3.93
N ILE A 44 -8.31 -14.81 3.83
CA ILE A 44 -7.24 -14.97 4.82
C ILE A 44 -7.32 -13.81 5.80
N ARG A 45 -7.33 -14.14 7.09
CA ARG A 45 -7.24 -13.14 8.16
C ARG A 45 -5.78 -12.95 8.54
N GLY A 46 -5.33 -11.71 8.58
CA GLY A 46 -3.95 -11.37 8.91
C GLY A 46 -3.62 -9.93 8.60
N HIS A 47 -2.36 -9.60 8.68
CA HIS A 47 -1.84 -8.27 8.38
C HIS A 47 -1.35 -8.20 6.94
N MET A 48 -1.80 -7.20 6.21
CA MET A 48 -1.34 -6.98 4.84
C MET A 48 0.00 -6.28 4.83
N ILE A 49 0.92 -6.83 4.07
CA ILE A 49 2.25 -6.26 3.82
C ILE A 49 2.54 -6.16 2.34
N GLY A 50 3.53 -5.36 1.99
CA GLY A 50 4.12 -5.33 0.65
C GLY A 50 5.63 -5.52 0.74
N CYS A 51 6.17 -6.39 -0.10
CA CYS A 51 7.60 -6.61 -0.24
C CYS A 51 8.07 -6.05 -1.57
N ASP A 52 9.07 -5.16 -1.54
CA ASP A 52 9.66 -4.59 -2.74
C ASP A 52 11.02 -5.24 -2.98
N VAL A 53 11.19 -5.88 -4.14
CA VAL A 53 12.39 -6.62 -4.52
C VAL A 53 12.94 -6.08 -5.84
N PHE A 54 14.26 -5.92 -5.89
CA PHE A 54 14.97 -5.70 -7.14
C PHE A 54 15.69 -6.98 -7.54
N SER A 55 15.48 -7.40 -8.78
CA SER A 55 16.10 -8.58 -9.39
C SER A 55 17.03 -8.17 -10.52
N SER A 56 18.20 -8.78 -10.60
CA SER A 56 19.12 -8.74 -11.72
C SER A 56 19.49 -10.17 -12.10
N GLU A 57 20.16 -10.38 -13.24
CA GLU A 57 20.63 -11.69 -13.69
C GLU A 57 21.43 -12.48 -12.63
N HIS A 58 22.02 -11.80 -11.65
CA HIS A 58 22.96 -12.38 -10.70
C HIS A 58 22.46 -12.37 -9.26
N GLU A 59 21.47 -11.55 -8.93
CA GLU A 59 21.04 -11.38 -7.56
C GLU A 59 19.64 -10.80 -7.41
N ARG A 60 19.01 -11.11 -6.27
CA ARG A 60 17.79 -10.48 -5.78
C ARG A 60 18.03 -9.79 -4.46
N ILE A 61 17.50 -8.60 -4.31
CA ILE A 61 17.64 -7.80 -3.11
C ILE A 61 16.27 -7.35 -2.65
N LEU A 62 15.89 -7.76 -1.43
CA LEU A 62 14.73 -7.19 -0.75
C LEU A 62 15.09 -5.76 -0.32
N ILE A 63 14.37 -4.76 -0.86
CA ILE A 63 14.54 -3.36 -0.49
C ILE A 63 13.94 -3.12 0.90
N GLY A 64 12.83 -3.76 1.20
CA GLY A 64 12.19 -3.75 2.51
C GLY A 64 10.73 -4.18 2.47
N ILE A 65 10.12 -4.14 3.65
CA ILE A 65 8.73 -4.50 3.86
C ILE A 65 7.94 -3.25 4.22
N ASN A 66 6.84 -3.03 3.51
CA ASN A 66 5.81 -2.06 3.85
C ASN A 66 4.73 -2.72 4.69
N ASP A 67 4.54 -2.26 5.91
CA ASP A 67 3.41 -2.63 6.76
C ASP A 67 2.18 -1.82 6.34
N LYS A 68 1.16 -2.47 5.78
CA LYS A 68 -0.03 -1.79 5.23
C LYS A 68 -1.15 -1.72 6.28
N LEU A 69 -1.55 -0.51 6.60
CA LEU A 69 -2.72 -0.25 7.44
C LEU A 69 -3.96 -0.14 6.55
N MET A 70 -4.92 -1.03 6.73
CA MET A 70 -6.16 -1.07 5.95
C MET A 70 -7.31 -0.41 6.71
N PHE A 71 -8.29 0.14 5.99
CA PHE A 71 -9.58 0.45 6.59
C PHE A 71 -10.32 -0.85 6.93
N PRO A 72 -11.19 -0.83 7.96
CA PRO A 72 -11.96 -2.01 8.30
C PRO A 72 -12.98 -2.35 7.19
N PRO A 73 -13.39 -3.62 7.06
CA PRO A 73 -14.46 -4.00 6.16
C PRO A 73 -15.75 -3.18 6.39
N PRO A 74 -16.52 -2.89 5.34
CA PRO A 74 -16.42 -3.43 3.98
C PRO A 74 -15.39 -2.76 3.08
N SER A 75 -14.64 -1.77 3.56
CA SER A 75 -13.59 -1.13 2.79
C SER A 75 -12.36 -2.04 2.64
N PHE A 76 -11.78 -2.03 1.44
CA PHE A 76 -10.46 -2.60 1.16
C PHE A 76 -9.44 -1.52 0.77
N ALA A 77 -9.77 -0.26 1.05
CA ALA A 77 -8.83 0.84 0.84
C ALA A 77 -7.71 0.79 1.89
N MET A 78 -6.51 1.13 1.48
CA MET A 78 -5.39 1.30 2.38
C MET A 78 -5.49 2.66 3.07
N ARG A 79 -5.49 2.67 4.40
CA ARG A 79 -5.49 3.86 5.25
C ARG A 79 -4.10 4.49 5.34
N GLY A 80 -3.05 3.67 5.23
CA GLY A 80 -1.67 4.11 5.31
C GLY A 80 -0.69 2.94 5.23
N SER A 81 0.58 3.24 5.38
CA SER A 81 1.62 2.22 5.58
C SER A 81 2.78 2.78 6.38
N CYS A 82 3.67 1.90 6.84
CA CYS A 82 4.97 2.25 7.37
C CYS A 82 6.08 1.45 6.68
N PHE A 83 7.22 2.09 6.44
CA PHE A 83 8.42 1.49 5.85
C PHE A 83 9.67 2.02 6.58
N PRO A 84 10.65 1.14 6.85
CA PRO A 84 10.51 -0.30 6.83
C PRO A 84 9.58 -0.76 7.96
N SER A 85 9.14 -2.01 7.91
CA SER A 85 8.51 -2.65 9.06
C SER A 85 9.54 -3.52 9.79
N ASP A 86 9.54 -3.44 11.12
CA ASP A 86 10.32 -4.28 12.02
C ASP A 86 9.45 -5.30 12.78
N ARG A 87 8.16 -5.41 12.41
CA ARG A 87 7.16 -6.24 13.10
C ARG A 87 7.17 -7.71 12.68
N TYR A 88 7.95 -8.07 11.65
CA TYR A 88 7.88 -9.38 11.01
C TYR A 88 9.23 -10.07 10.97
N ASP A 89 9.23 -11.40 10.80
CA ASP A 89 10.42 -12.18 10.47
C ASP A 89 10.87 -11.87 9.04
N ILE A 90 11.76 -10.89 8.91
CA ILE A 90 12.23 -10.39 7.60
C ILE A 90 12.88 -11.51 6.76
N PRO A 91 13.77 -12.37 7.30
CA PRO A 91 14.32 -13.52 6.58
C PRO A 91 13.26 -14.45 6.01
N ALA A 92 12.27 -14.87 6.79
CA ALA A 92 11.23 -15.78 6.34
C ALA A 92 10.36 -15.17 5.22
N ILE A 93 9.99 -13.90 5.36
CA ILE A 93 9.21 -13.19 4.33
C ILE A 93 10.03 -12.97 3.06
N ARG A 94 11.32 -12.64 3.19
CA ARG A 94 12.23 -12.50 2.03
C ARG A 94 12.34 -13.82 1.27
N ASP A 95 12.57 -14.91 1.97
CA ASP A 95 12.77 -16.23 1.36
C ASP A 95 11.50 -16.67 0.62
N TYR A 96 10.33 -16.48 1.22
CA TYR A 96 9.06 -16.74 0.56
C TYR A 96 8.82 -15.80 -0.66
N ALA A 97 9.17 -14.52 -0.55
CA ALA A 97 9.09 -13.60 -1.70
C ALA A 97 9.98 -14.06 -2.87
N PHE A 98 11.18 -14.58 -2.57
CA PHE A 98 12.10 -15.07 -3.60
C PHE A 98 11.60 -16.38 -4.23
N GLU A 99 11.04 -17.30 -3.44
CA GLU A 99 10.37 -18.51 -3.96
C GLU A 99 9.21 -18.16 -4.90
N ILE A 100 8.40 -17.15 -4.56
CA ILE A 100 7.33 -16.68 -5.44
C ILE A 100 7.91 -16.18 -6.78
N LEU A 101 8.96 -15.36 -6.74
CA LEU A 101 9.60 -14.83 -7.95
C LEU A 101 10.23 -15.94 -8.82
N ASP A 102 10.77 -16.97 -8.19
CA ASP A 102 11.26 -18.17 -8.90
C ASP A 102 10.11 -18.92 -9.58
N ALA A 103 9.00 -19.11 -8.88
CA ALA A 103 7.83 -19.82 -9.39
C ALA A 103 7.19 -19.15 -10.62
N VAL A 104 7.31 -17.81 -10.72
CA VAL A 104 6.80 -17.03 -11.86
C VAL A 104 7.90 -16.69 -12.89
N ASN A 105 9.13 -17.20 -12.72
CA ASN A 105 10.29 -16.91 -13.56
C ASN A 105 10.58 -15.41 -13.72
N PHE A 106 10.45 -14.65 -12.64
CA PHE A 106 10.78 -13.22 -12.64
C PHE A 106 12.23 -13.03 -12.24
N ASP A 107 13.07 -12.67 -13.19
CA ASP A 107 14.53 -12.64 -13.06
C ASP A 107 15.15 -11.22 -13.18
N PHE A 108 14.40 -10.24 -13.70
CA PHE A 108 14.91 -8.89 -13.91
C PHE A 108 13.87 -7.80 -13.64
N GLY A 109 14.30 -6.73 -12.95
CA GLY A 109 13.50 -5.54 -12.70
C GLY A 109 13.05 -5.39 -11.24
N ALA A 110 12.13 -4.47 -11.01
CA ALA A 110 11.48 -4.31 -9.72
C ALA A 110 10.21 -5.16 -9.65
N SER A 111 9.94 -5.75 -8.50
CA SER A 111 8.69 -6.41 -8.19
C SER A 111 8.14 -5.93 -6.85
N HIS A 112 6.82 -5.78 -6.78
CA HIS A 112 6.07 -5.53 -5.56
C HIS A 112 5.15 -6.71 -5.30
N ILE A 113 5.39 -7.41 -4.20
CA ILE A 113 4.68 -8.63 -3.82
C ILE A 113 3.80 -8.30 -2.63
N GLU A 114 2.48 -8.42 -2.77
CA GLU A 114 1.54 -8.25 -1.68
C GLU A 114 1.27 -9.57 -0.99
N MET A 115 1.30 -9.57 0.34
CA MET A 115 1.09 -10.74 1.18
C MET A 115 0.19 -10.42 2.35
N ILE A 116 -0.51 -11.43 2.86
CA ILE A 116 -1.16 -11.40 4.17
C ILE A 116 -0.35 -12.29 5.10
N VAL A 117 0.18 -11.73 6.17
CA VAL A 117 0.84 -12.48 7.25
C VAL A 117 -0.22 -12.91 8.24
N ALA A 118 -0.54 -14.20 8.23
CA ALA A 118 -1.45 -14.86 9.15
C ALA A 118 -0.66 -15.58 10.26
N GLU A 119 -1.38 -16.18 11.23
CA GLU A 119 -0.75 -16.89 12.35
C GLU A 119 0.10 -18.10 11.90
N ASP A 120 -0.28 -18.74 10.80
CA ASP A 120 0.37 -19.92 10.21
C ASP A 120 1.37 -19.58 9.09
N GLY A 121 1.59 -18.30 8.80
CA GLY A 121 2.61 -17.83 7.85
C GLY A 121 2.11 -16.80 6.82
N PRO A 122 2.96 -16.42 5.87
CA PRO A 122 2.61 -15.48 4.81
C PRO A 122 1.83 -16.17 3.68
N TYR A 123 0.84 -15.48 3.16
CA TYR A 123 0.03 -15.89 2.00
C TYR A 123 0.15 -14.85 0.90
N LEU A 124 0.47 -15.29 -0.30
CA LEU A 124 0.50 -14.44 -1.49
C LEU A 124 -0.88 -13.87 -1.81
N VAL A 125 -0.94 -12.57 -2.07
CA VAL A 125 -2.12 -11.87 -2.60
C VAL A 125 -1.95 -11.58 -4.08
N GLU A 126 -0.84 -10.93 -4.46
CA GLU A 126 -0.51 -10.63 -5.85
C GLU A 126 0.98 -10.32 -6.05
N VAL A 127 1.46 -10.52 -7.28
CA VAL A 127 2.79 -10.12 -7.73
C VAL A 127 2.64 -9.06 -8.80
N ASN A 128 3.27 -7.92 -8.59
CA ASN A 128 3.29 -6.81 -9.53
C ASN A 128 4.72 -6.64 -10.08
N PRO A 129 4.97 -6.82 -11.40
CA PRO A 129 6.30 -6.67 -12.02
C PRO A 129 6.67 -5.18 -12.19
N ARG A 130 6.66 -4.43 -11.12
CA ARG A 130 6.94 -2.99 -11.05
C ARG A 130 7.23 -2.58 -9.62
N LEU A 131 7.71 -1.37 -9.40
CA LEU A 131 7.71 -0.74 -8.08
C LEU A 131 6.28 -0.65 -7.52
N VAL A 132 6.17 -0.66 -6.21
CA VAL A 132 4.93 -0.35 -5.50
C VAL A 132 4.33 0.95 -6.02
N SER A 133 3.01 1.00 -6.08
CA SER A 133 2.28 2.15 -6.62
C SER A 133 2.05 3.26 -5.59
N ALA A 134 1.31 4.27 -5.99
CA ALA A 134 0.96 5.46 -5.23
C ALA A 134 2.21 6.25 -4.80
N GLN A 135 2.24 6.71 -3.57
CA GLN A 135 3.32 7.55 -3.03
C GLN A 135 4.32 6.75 -2.17
N ILE A 136 4.18 5.42 -2.15
CA ILE A 136 5.03 4.54 -1.35
C ILE A 136 6.52 4.63 -1.75
N PRO A 137 6.91 4.76 -3.05
CA PRO A 137 8.31 4.97 -3.40
C PRO A 137 8.91 6.26 -2.81
N HIS A 138 8.10 7.31 -2.64
CA HIS A 138 8.55 8.53 -1.93
C HIS A 138 8.69 8.28 -0.44
N GLN A 139 7.76 7.57 0.18
CA GLN A 139 7.86 7.14 1.58
C GLN A 139 9.15 6.34 1.81
N MET A 140 9.43 5.33 0.96
CA MET A 140 10.67 4.56 1.00
C MET A 140 11.90 5.47 0.86
N GLY A 141 11.82 6.44 -0.06
CA GLY A 141 12.89 7.40 -0.30
C GLY A 141 13.25 8.24 0.93
N TYR A 142 12.27 8.67 1.71
CA TYR A 142 12.53 9.38 2.97
C TYR A 142 13.15 8.47 4.03
N ALA A 143 12.69 7.23 4.15
CA ALA A 143 13.28 6.27 5.08
C ALA A 143 14.74 5.91 4.74
N LEU A 144 15.04 5.77 3.46
CA LEU A 144 16.35 5.34 2.95
C LEU A 144 17.30 6.50 2.61
N GLU A 145 16.83 7.74 2.70
CA GLU A 145 17.53 8.96 2.23
C GLU A 145 18.07 8.83 0.79
N ARG A 146 17.29 8.18 -0.08
CA ARG A 146 17.64 7.95 -1.48
C ARG A 146 16.41 7.79 -2.37
N SER A 147 16.58 7.87 -3.67
CA SER A 147 15.50 7.67 -4.64
C SER A 147 15.47 6.23 -5.13
N VAL A 148 14.44 5.46 -4.75
CA VAL A 148 14.22 4.10 -5.29
C VAL A 148 13.92 4.11 -6.80
N TYR A 149 13.42 5.25 -7.34
CA TYR A 149 13.29 5.43 -8.79
C TYR A 149 14.65 5.50 -9.49
N ALA A 150 15.62 6.21 -8.89
CA ALA A 150 16.98 6.25 -9.42
C ALA A 150 17.63 4.87 -9.37
N ASP A 151 17.38 4.08 -8.33
CA ASP A 151 17.86 2.71 -8.25
C ASP A 151 17.27 1.83 -9.34
N LEU A 152 15.98 1.95 -9.63
CA LEU A 152 15.33 1.25 -10.73
C LEU A 152 15.92 1.65 -12.08
N ILE A 153 16.15 2.94 -12.32
CA ILE A 153 16.79 3.44 -13.55
C ILE A 153 18.19 2.85 -13.68
N ASN A 154 18.98 2.89 -12.60
CA ASN A 154 20.32 2.33 -12.57
C ASN A 154 20.33 0.83 -12.91
N LEU A 155 19.40 0.06 -12.35
CA LEU A 155 19.24 -1.35 -12.69
C LEU A 155 19.01 -1.54 -14.20
N HIS A 156 18.09 -0.77 -14.80
CA HIS A 156 17.80 -0.87 -16.25
C HIS A 156 18.93 -0.34 -17.15
N LEU A 157 19.84 0.47 -16.61
CA LEU A 157 21.07 0.88 -17.28
C LEU A 157 22.21 -0.16 -17.13
N GLY A 158 21.94 -1.31 -16.52
CA GLY A 158 22.92 -2.37 -16.29
C GLY A 158 23.92 -2.08 -15.17
N LEU A 159 23.64 -1.10 -14.32
CA LEU A 159 24.48 -0.80 -13.15
C LEU A 159 24.20 -1.81 -12.03
N PRO A 160 25.27 -2.26 -11.31
CA PRO A 160 25.11 -3.26 -10.25
C PRO A 160 24.20 -2.77 -9.12
N ILE A 161 23.27 -3.62 -8.68
CA ILE A 161 22.41 -3.36 -7.51
C ILE A 161 23.05 -3.78 -6.19
N THR A 162 24.26 -4.31 -6.21
CA THR A 162 24.99 -4.78 -5.00
C THR A 162 25.04 -3.77 -3.86
N LYS A 163 25.06 -2.47 -4.18
CA LYS A 163 25.02 -1.39 -3.18
C LYS A 163 23.70 -1.35 -2.38
N LEU A 164 22.66 -2.04 -2.86
CA LEU A 164 21.38 -2.12 -2.17
C LEU A 164 21.36 -3.20 -1.09
N ARG A 165 22.34 -4.13 -1.08
CA ARG A 165 22.42 -5.22 -0.07
C ARG A 165 22.58 -4.71 1.36
N ASP A 166 23.35 -3.61 1.50
CA ASP A 166 23.70 -3.04 2.79
C ASP A 166 22.85 -1.82 3.14
N LEU A 167 21.69 -1.66 2.49
CA LEU A 167 20.77 -0.59 2.78
C LEU A 167 20.30 -0.67 4.23
N LYS A 168 20.63 0.37 4.97
CA LYS A 168 20.12 0.59 6.33
C LYS A 168 19.21 1.81 6.28
N PRO A 169 17.93 1.64 6.55
CA PRO A 169 17.03 2.78 6.70
C PRO A 169 17.56 3.72 7.77
N ARG A 170 17.54 5.01 7.48
CA ARG A 170 17.90 6.05 8.44
C ARG A 170 16.74 6.35 9.36
N TRP A 171 15.51 6.20 8.85
CA TRP A 171 14.25 6.49 9.52
C TRP A 171 13.24 5.38 9.28
N PHE A 172 12.25 5.30 10.15
CA PHE A 172 10.95 4.77 9.79
C PHE A 172 10.14 5.89 9.14
N SER A 173 9.40 5.57 8.09
CA SER A 173 8.57 6.54 7.39
C SER A 173 7.14 6.02 7.28
N ALA A 174 6.20 6.82 7.76
CA ALA A 174 4.77 6.49 7.70
C ALA A 174 4.05 7.41 6.71
N ILE A 175 3.18 6.82 5.89
CA ILE A 175 2.22 7.56 5.09
C ILE A 175 0.82 7.34 5.65
N ARG A 176 0.01 8.41 5.71
CA ARG A 176 -1.41 8.36 6.05
C ARG A 176 -2.22 9.12 5.02
N TRP A 177 -3.36 8.57 4.65
CA TRP A 177 -4.25 9.18 3.67
C TRP A 177 -5.31 10.03 4.35
N VAL A 178 -5.48 11.25 3.84
CA VAL A 178 -6.62 12.11 4.20
C VAL A 178 -7.83 11.62 3.44
N VAL A 179 -8.95 11.43 4.12
CA VAL A 179 -10.20 10.91 3.56
C VAL A 179 -11.40 11.65 4.15
N ALA A 180 -12.55 11.61 3.47
CA ALA A 180 -13.80 12.13 4.02
C ALA A 180 -14.42 11.10 4.97
N SER A 181 -15.10 11.58 6.02
CA SER A 181 -15.86 10.76 6.96
C SER A 181 -17.31 10.50 6.51
N GLN A 182 -17.81 11.32 5.58
CA GLN A 182 -19.16 11.22 5.01
C GLN A 182 -19.15 11.70 3.56
N PRO A 183 -20.17 11.34 2.74
CA PRO A 183 -20.27 11.85 1.37
C PRO A 183 -20.68 13.34 1.39
N GLY A 184 -20.16 14.10 0.42
CA GLY A 184 -20.51 15.51 0.27
C GLY A 184 -19.69 16.19 -0.83
N ILE A 185 -19.86 17.49 -0.94
CA ILE A 185 -19.04 18.34 -1.82
C ILE A 185 -18.00 19.04 -0.94
N LEU A 186 -16.75 18.94 -1.33
CA LEU A 186 -15.64 19.56 -0.58
C LEU A 186 -15.78 21.09 -0.60
N GLU A 187 -15.86 21.68 0.57
CA GLU A 187 -15.85 23.15 0.73
C GLU A 187 -14.43 23.66 0.97
N SER A 188 -13.72 23.06 1.94
CA SER A 188 -12.33 23.39 2.21
C SER A 188 -11.62 22.28 2.97
N ILE A 189 -10.27 22.35 2.98
CA ILE A 189 -9.41 21.49 3.80
C ILE A 189 -8.54 22.42 4.65
N GLN A 190 -8.64 22.30 5.97
CA GLN A 190 -7.79 23.04 6.90
C GLN A 190 -6.71 22.10 7.42
N LEU A 191 -5.46 22.42 7.11
CA LEU A 191 -4.28 21.70 7.57
C LEU A 191 -3.89 22.19 8.97
N PRO A 192 -3.18 21.38 9.78
CA PRO A 192 -2.65 21.79 11.06
C PRO A 192 -1.77 23.05 10.95
N GLU A 193 -1.95 24.00 11.88
CA GLU A 193 -1.17 25.24 11.93
C GLU A 193 0.31 24.97 12.27
N HIS A 194 0.54 24.03 13.18
CA HIS A 194 1.89 23.62 13.57
C HIS A 194 2.27 22.32 12.87
N VAL A 195 3.29 22.41 12.04
CA VAL A 195 3.82 21.25 11.32
C VAL A 195 5.07 20.75 12.04
N ASP A 196 5.00 19.52 12.54
CA ASP A 196 6.13 18.81 13.12
C ASP A 196 7.27 18.70 12.08
N GLU A 197 8.51 18.94 12.50
CA GLU A 197 9.69 18.86 11.62
C GLU A 197 9.87 17.47 10.98
N SER A 198 9.28 16.44 11.58
CA SER A 198 9.26 15.08 11.04
C SER A 198 8.31 14.92 9.85
N ILE A 199 7.42 15.86 9.59
CA ILE A 199 6.58 15.86 8.38
C ILE A 199 7.44 16.19 7.17
N ARG A 200 7.49 15.26 6.22
CA ARG A 200 8.33 15.37 5.01
C ARG A 200 7.55 15.78 3.78
N ARG A 201 6.28 15.45 3.74
CA ARG A 201 5.45 15.73 2.56
C ARG A 201 3.98 15.74 2.90
N VAL A 202 3.26 16.73 2.36
CA VAL A 202 1.81 16.82 2.38
C VAL A 202 1.35 17.13 0.97
N VAL A 203 0.37 16.39 0.45
CA VAL A 203 -0.20 16.63 -0.87
C VAL A 203 -1.71 16.42 -0.80
N LEU A 204 -2.45 17.34 -1.40
CA LEU A 204 -3.89 17.24 -1.59
C LEU A 204 -4.17 17.00 -3.08
N PHE A 205 -5.13 16.09 -3.37
CA PHE A 205 -5.54 15.72 -4.72
C PHE A 205 -6.88 16.35 -5.11
N LYS A 206 -7.65 16.78 -4.09
CA LYS A 206 -9.00 17.28 -4.23
C LYS A 206 -9.05 18.77 -3.97
N GLU A 207 -9.94 19.43 -4.70
CA GLU A 207 -10.16 20.89 -4.64
C GLU A 207 -11.59 21.20 -4.21
N THR A 208 -11.82 22.45 -3.79
CA THR A 208 -13.17 22.93 -3.48
C THR A 208 -14.13 22.68 -4.65
N GLY A 209 -15.27 22.07 -4.37
CA GLY A 209 -16.26 21.67 -5.38
C GLY A 209 -16.20 20.19 -5.78
N ASP A 210 -15.14 19.46 -5.43
CA ASP A 210 -15.05 18.02 -5.71
C ASP A 210 -16.03 17.22 -4.85
N ALA A 211 -16.63 16.20 -5.46
CA ALA A 211 -17.39 15.20 -4.72
C ALA A 211 -16.43 14.25 -4.00
N VAL A 212 -16.68 14.02 -2.71
CA VAL A 212 -15.91 13.13 -1.86
C VAL A 212 -16.83 12.20 -1.08
N ARG A 213 -16.30 11.09 -0.60
CA ARG A 213 -17.02 10.10 0.20
C ARG A 213 -16.08 9.33 1.11
N PRO A 214 -16.60 8.60 2.12
CA PRO A 214 -15.79 7.65 2.88
C PRO A 214 -15.10 6.65 1.95
N PRO A 215 -13.87 6.24 2.27
CA PRO A 215 -13.07 5.41 1.37
C PRO A 215 -13.65 3.99 1.27
N ILE A 216 -14.04 3.60 0.06
CA ILE A 216 -14.40 2.23 -0.31
C ILE A 216 -13.24 1.58 -1.05
N HIS A 217 -12.52 2.37 -1.87
CA HIS A 217 -11.32 1.97 -2.60
C HIS A 217 -10.27 3.09 -2.60
N ASN A 218 -9.08 2.79 -3.09
CA ASN A 218 -7.95 3.72 -3.04
C ASN A 218 -8.15 5.05 -3.80
N GLY A 219 -9.10 5.12 -4.71
CA GLY A 219 -9.44 6.35 -5.46
C GLY A 219 -10.24 7.39 -4.66
N ASP A 220 -10.78 7.03 -3.50
CA ASP A 220 -11.57 7.94 -2.66
C ASP A 220 -10.72 8.84 -1.74
N ARG A 221 -9.40 8.76 -1.87
CA ARG A 221 -8.44 9.55 -1.09
C ARG A 221 -8.47 11.02 -1.48
N ILE A 222 -8.38 11.90 -0.49
CA ILE A 222 -8.35 13.36 -0.66
C ILE A 222 -6.91 13.86 -0.77
N GLY A 223 -6.00 13.25 -0.02
CA GLY A 223 -4.60 13.64 0.04
C GLY A 223 -3.81 12.67 0.91
N TYR A 224 -2.57 13.04 1.22
CA TYR A 224 -1.72 12.27 2.11
C TYR A 224 -0.71 13.13 2.84
N VAL A 225 -0.21 12.59 3.95
CA VAL A 225 0.96 13.07 4.68
C VAL A 225 2.00 11.96 4.74
N ILE A 226 3.28 12.32 4.65
CA ILE A 226 4.41 11.43 4.96
C ILE A 226 5.18 12.02 6.14
N ALA A 227 5.36 11.23 7.17
CA ALA A 227 6.17 11.54 8.35
C ALA A 227 7.32 10.55 8.50
N VAL A 228 8.37 10.96 9.21
CA VAL A 228 9.48 10.10 9.61
C VAL A 228 9.63 10.08 11.12
N GLY A 229 10.27 9.03 11.65
CA GLY A 229 10.54 8.88 13.09
C GLY A 229 11.66 7.89 13.33
N ASP A 230 12.24 7.92 14.54
CA ASP A 230 13.30 6.99 14.94
C ASP A 230 12.78 5.55 15.17
N THR A 231 11.48 5.41 15.35
CA THR A 231 10.79 4.11 15.46
C THR A 231 9.57 4.07 14.55
N GLN A 232 9.11 2.85 14.20
CA GLN A 232 7.89 2.67 13.43
C GLN A 232 6.71 3.36 14.11
N THR A 233 6.52 3.14 15.41
CA THR A 233 5.44 3.75 16.20
C THR A 233 5.50 5.28 16.19
N ALA A 234 6.69 5.88 16.36
CA ALA A 234 6.82 7.34 16.34
C ALA A 234 6.42 7.94 14.98
N ALA A 235 6.88 7.34 13.87
CA ALA A 235 6.50 7.79 12.54
C ALA A 235 4.98 7.69 12.30
N GLU A 236 4.38 6.58 12.74
CA GLU A 236 2.94 6.33 12.63
C GLU A 236 2.12 7.33 13.45
N GLU A 237 2.50 7.57 14.71
CA GLU A 237 1.81 8.53 15.60
C GLU A 237 1.85 9.96 15.07
N ILE A 238 2.99 10.40 14.53
CA ILE A 238 3.14 11.73 13.94
C ILE A 238 2.20 11.87 12.72
N ALA A 239 2.20 10.88 11.82
CA ALA A 239 1.35 10.91 10.64
C ALA A 239 -0.15 10.79 10.99
N ASP A 240 -0.52 9.96 11.97
CA ASP A 240 -1.89 9.80 12.44
C ASP A 240 -2.40 11.10 13.09
N ARG A 241 -1.59 11.76 13.92
CA ARG A 241 -1.92 13.05 14.53
C ARG A 241 -2.18 14.11 13.47
N TYR A 242 -1.31 14.22 12.48
CA TYR A 242 -1.49 15.19 11.39
C TYR A 242 -2.81 15.01 10.65
N VAL A 243 -3.19 13.77 10.33
CA VAL A 243 -4.48 13.49 9.66
C VAL A 243 -5.66 13.76 10.60
N GLN A 244 -5.55 13.45 11.89
CA GLN A 244 -6.61 13.75 12.89
C GLN A 244 -6.87 15.24 13.07
N GLU A 245 -5.84 16.07 12.98
CA GLU A 245 -5.92 17.53 13.06
C GLU A 245 -6.33 18.18 11.73
N THR A 246 -6.27 17.44 10.62
CA THR A 246 -6.72 17.92 9.31
C THR A 246 -8.25 17.90 9.25
N LEU A 247 -8.87 19.07 9.04
CA LEU A 247 -10.31 19.19 8.91
C LEU A 247 -10.75 19.18 7.45
N VAL A 248 -11.60 18.24 7.09
CA VAL A 248 -12.27 18.16 5.79
C VAL A 248 -13.67 18.73 5.96
N ILE A 249 -13.93 19.91 5.40
CA ILE A 249 -15.19 20.66 5.53
C ILE A 249 -16.01 20.41 4.26
N LEU A 250 -17.25 19.97 4.46
CA LEU A 250 -18.18 19.61 3.40
C LEU A 250 -19.42 20.50 3.42
N LYS A 251 -20.01 20.70 2.23
CA LYS A 251 -21.32 21.33 2.04
C LYS A 251 -22.42 20.30 2.14
#